data_a5cc53fafc130b494e6a36c976b2c81f
#
_entry.id   a5cc53fafc130b494e6a36c976b2c81f
#
_cell.length_a   1.000
_cell.length_b   1.000
_cell.length_c   1.000
_cell.angle_alpha   90.00
_cell.angle_beta   90.00
_cell.angle_gamma   90.00
#
_symmetry.space_group_name_H-M   'P 1'
#
loop_
_entity.id
_entity.type
_entity.pdbx_description
1 polymer ?
#
loop_
_entity_poly.entity_id
_entity_poly.type
_entity_poly.pdbx_seq_one_letter_code
_entity_poly.pdbx_strand_id
1 'polypeptide(L)'
;PLRPNKKIIQKLDQTFAMSNYAGRLKKKMAKMSTVLKSLENTIVLGDCVEVLNKLPEESVDLIFADPPYNLQLSGELLRPNNSKVMGVDDDWDQFNSFKEYDKFSESWLSACQRVLKKSGSLWVIGSYHNIFRIGSKLQDLGFWILNDIIWRKTNPMPNFRGRRFTNAHETLIWCGKNSLSKGYTFNYDSMKSLNEGLQMRSDWLLPLCTGSERLKKDGQKAHPTQKPESLISRVILSTSKPGDLIVDPFSGTGTTAAV
;
A
#
# COMPACT_ATOMS: atom_id res chain seq x y z
N PRO A 1 -30.35 -27.56 55.34
CA PRO A 1 -29.36 -26.93 54.48
C PRO A 1 -29.95 -26.82 53.06
N LEU A 2 -30.30 -25.59 52.68
CA LEU A 2 -30.83 -25.27 51.35
C LEU A 2 -29.70 -25.49 50.32
N ARG A 3 -29.92 -26.43 49.40
CA ARG A 3 -29.00 -26.63 48.27
C ARG A 3 -29.12 -25.43 47.34
N PRO A 4 -28.03 -24.78 46.94
CA PRO A 4 -28.09 -23.63 46.02
C PRO A 4 -28.68 -24.03 44.67
N ASN A 5 -29.56 -23.20 44.14
CA ASN A 5 -30.27 -23.47 42.90
C ASN A 5 -29.28 -23.47 41.72
N LYS A 6 -29.13 -24.62 41.07
CA LYS A 6 -28.18 -24.82 39.94
C LYS A 6 -28.31 -23.75 38.83
N LYS A 7 -29.53 -23.21 38.59
CA LYS A 7 -29.75 -22.13 37.61
C LYS A 7 -29.12 -20.79 38.03
N ILE A 8 -29.04 -20.50 39.36
CA ILE A 8 -28.42 -19.27 39.84
C ILE A 8 -26.90 -19.37 39.74
N ILE A 9 -26.29 -20.51 40.04
CA ILE A 9 -24.84 -20.77 39.92
C ILE A 9 -24.44 -20.64 38.43
N GLN A 10 -25.20 -21.24 37.50
CA GLN A 10 -24.92 -21.19 36.07
C GLN A 10 -25.01 -19.78 35.53
N LYS A 11 -25.95 -18.93 36.01
CA LYS A 11 -26.10 -17.55 35.63
C LYS A 11 -24.98 -16.66 36.19
N LEU A 12 -24.50 -16.93 37.39
CA LEU A 12 -23.35 -16.25 38.02
C LEU A 12 -22.04 -16.59 37.28
N ASP A 13 -21.82 -17.85 36.90
CA ASP A 13 -20.65 -18.27 36.12
C ASP A 13 -20.60 -17.63 34.71
N GLN A 14 -21.75 -17.52 34.03
CA GLN A 14 -21.85 -16.84 32.77
C GLN A 14 -21.56 -15.32 32.89
N THR A 15 -22.07 -14.66 33.92
CA THR A 15 -21.85 -13.24 34.20
C THR A 15 -20.38 -12.98 34.54
N PHE A 16 -19.76 -13.86 35.34
CA PHE A 16 -18.34 -13.74 35.68
C PHE A 16 -17.42 -14.03 34.50
N ALA A 17 -17.75 -14.98 33.65
CA ALA A 17 -17.04 -15.26 32.40
C ALA A 17 -17.14 -14.09 31.42
N MET A 18 -18.31 -13.45 31.26
CA MET A 18 -18.50 -12.27 30.43
C MET A 18 -17.75 -11.05 30.98
N SER A 19 -17.72 -10.83 32.29
CA SER A 19 -16.95 -9.75 32.93
C SER A 19 -15.45 -9.92 32.70
N ASN A 20 -14.92 -11.14 32.86
CA ASN A 20 -13.52 -11.46 32.61
C ASN A 20 -13.16 -11.30 31.13
N TYR A 21 -14.07 -11.68 30.21
CA TYR A 21 -13.90 -11.49 28.78
C TYR A 21 -13.87 -10.00 28.41
N ALA A 22 -14.80 -9.19 28.93
CA ALA A 22 -14.83 -7.74 28.76
C ALA A 22 -13.55 -7.06 29.29
N GLY A 23 -13.06 -7.50 30.46
CA GLY A 23 -11.80 -7.00 31.03
C GLY A 23 -10.57 -7.34 30.15
N ARG A 24 -10.51 -8.53 29.59
CA ARG A 24 -9.46 -8.95 28.64
C ARG A 24 -9.53 -8.15 27.33
N LEU A 25 -10.73 -7.91 26.80
CA LEU A 25 -10.95 -7.08 25.62
C LEU A 25 -10.48 -5.65 25.85
N LYS A 26 -10.85 -5.01 26.97
CA LYS A 26 -10.41 -3.65 27.33
C LYS A 26 -8.88 -3.57 27.40
N LYS A 27 -8.21 -4.54 28.04
CA LYS A 27 -6.74 -4.59 28.11
C LYS A 27 -6.12 -4.78 26.71
N LYS A 28 -6.68 -5.65 25.87
CA LYS A 28 -6.23 -5.85 24.48
C LYS A 28 -6.36 -4.56 23.66
N MET A 29 -7.52 -3.89 23.75
CA MET A 29 -7.76 -2.60 23.05
C MET A 29 -6.82 -1.50 23.54
N ALA A 30 -6.57 -1.38 24.85
CA ALA A 30 -5.63 -0.40 25.38
C ALA A 30 -4.20 -0.65 24.88
N LYS A 31 -3.75 -1.93 24.87
CA LYS A 31 -2.44 -2.29 24.32
C LYS A 31 -2.34 -1.99 22.82
N MET A 32 -3.40 -2.27 22.05
CA MET A 32 -3.48 -1.95 20.63
C MET A 32 -3.38 -0.45 20.38
N SER A 33 -4.12 0.36 21.15
CA SER A 33 -4.06 1.83 21.08
C SER A 33 -2.66 2.36 21.39
N THR A 34 -1.96 1.78 22.36
CA THR A 34 -0.58 2.17 22.70
C THR A 34 0.39 1.87 21.56
N VAL A 35 0.30 0.68 20.94
CA VAL A 35 1.15 0.32 19.80
C VAL A 35 0.91 1.26 18.62
N LEU A 36 -0.35 1.54 18.28
CA LEU A 36 -0.66 2.46 17.17
C LEU A 36 -0.11 3.87 17.44
N LYS A 37 -0.34 4.42 18.64
CA LYS A 37 0.18 5.73 19.02
C LYS A 37 1.71 5.83 18.96
N SER A 38 2.43 4.77 19.29
CA SER A 38 3.90 4.78 19.23
C SER A 38 4.45 4.71 17.80
N LEU A 39 3.64 4.31 16.83
CA LEU A 39 4.00 4.19 15.41
C LEU A 39 3.36 5.27 14.54
N GLU A 40 2.47 6.08 15.10
CA GLU A 40 1.80 7.17 14.40
C GLU A 40 2.81 8.24 13.97
N ASN A 41 2.72 8.70 12.73
CA ASN A 41 3.61 9.69 12.12
C ASN A 41 5.11 9.34 12.22
N THR A 42 5.44 8.05 12.13
CA THR A 42 6.82 7.55 12.19
C THR A 42 7.23 6.80 10.93
N ILE A 43 8.52 6.82 10.64
CA ILE A 43 9.15 5.94 9.65
C ILE A 43 9.85 4.82 10.42
N VAL A 44 9.45 3.58 10.16
CA VAL A 44 10.00 2.40 10.85
C VAL A 44 10.96 1.69 9.89
N LEU A 45 12.23 1.57 10.28
CA LEU A 45 13.21 0.79 9.53
C LEU A 45 13.04 -0.70 9.89
N GLY A 46 12.84 -1.56 8.88
CA GLY A 46 12.71 -2.99 9.07
C GLY A 46 12.06 -3.70 7.89
N ASP A 47 11.93 -5.02 7.98
CA ASP A 47 11.15 -5.81 7.03
C ASP A 47 9.66 -5.47 7.13
N CYS A 48 9.02 -5.21 5.98
CA CYS A 48 7.64 -4.75 5.95
C CYS A 48 6.65 -5.77 6.53
N VAL A 49 6.89 -7.07 6.32
CA VAL A 49 6.01 -8.13 6.85
C VAL A 49 6.14 -8.22 8.37
N GLU A 50 7.37 -8.14 8.89
CA GLU A 50 7.60 -8.14 10.34
C GLU A 50 6.99 -6.92 11.01
N VAL A 51 7.12 -5.73 10.40
CA VAL A 51 6.54 -4.49 10.94
C VAL A 51 5.01 -4.53 10.87
N LEU A 52 4.44 -4.90 9.73
CA LEU A 52 2.99 -5.06 9.59
C LEU A 52 2.43 -6.05 10.60
N ASN A 53 3.13 -7.16 10.86
CA ASN A 53 2.68 -8.18 11.82
C ASN A 53 2.65 -7.69 13.28
N LYS A 54 3.33 -6.58 13.61
CA LYS A 54 3.23 -5.92 14.93
C LYS A 54 1.99 -5.05 15.05
N LEU A 55 1.41 -4.60 13.92
CA LEU A 55 0.18 -3.81 13.91
C LEU A 55 -1.03 -4.68 14.29
N PRO A 56 -2.02 -4.11 14.98
CA PRO A 56 -3.27 -4.81 15.25
C PRO A 56 -4.01 -5.18 13.96
N GLU A 57 -4.78 -6.26 14.01
CA GLU A 57 -5.72 -6.59 12.95
C GLU A 57 -6.78 -5.50 12.79
N GLU A 58 -7.21 -5.26 11.53
CA GLU A 58 -8.28 -4.32 11.20
C GLU A 58 -8.07 -2.91 11.80
N SER A 59 -6.82 -2.43 11.78
CA SER A 59 -6.43 -1.13 12.35
C SER A 59 -6.13 -0.04 11.32
N VAL A 60 -5.85 -0.40 10.06
CA VAL A 60 -5.40 0.50 8.99
C VAL A 60 -6.56 0.84 8.06
N ASP A 61 -6.72 2.13 7.74
CA ASP A 61 -7.77 2.61 6.84
C ASP A 61 -7.34 2.56 5.37
N LEU A 62 -6.11 2.96 5.09
CA LEU A 62 -5.55 3.01 3.74
C LEU A 62 -4.13 2.44 3.72
N ILE A 63 -3.84 1.59 2.75
CA ILE A 63 -2.49 1.16 2.44
C ILE A 63 -2.17 1.61 1.01
N PHE A 64 -1.03 2.30 0.83
CA PHE A 64 -0.43 2.53 -0.47
C PHE A 64 0.88 1.74 -0.55
N ALA A 65 1.05 0.91 -1.57
CA ALA A 65 2.20 0.03 -1.71
C ALA A 65 2.88 0.21 -3.09
N ASP A 66 4.17 0.51 -3.07
CA ASP A 66 5.06 0.58 -4.24
C ASP A 66 6.14 -0.51 -4.12
N PRO A 67 5.76 -1.81 -4.28
CA PRO A 67 6.66 -2.92 -4.03
C PRO A 67 7.78 -3.00 -5.06
N PRO A 68 8.86 -3.77 -4.83
CA PRO A 68 9.84 -4.12 -5.84
C PRO A 68 9.18 -4.61 -7.14
N TYR A 69 9.70 -4.16 -8.29
CA TYR A 69 9.12 -4.47 -9.60
C TYR A 69 9.69 -5.74 -10.24
N ASN A 70 10.76 -6.28 -9.65
CA ASN A 70 11.54 -7.37 -10.22
C ASN A 70 12.00 -7.01 -11.63
N LEU A 71 12.62 -5.84 -11.77
CA LEU A 71 13.14 -5.34 -13.03
C LEU A 71 14.30 -6.24 -13.47
N GLN A 72 14.03 -7.24 -14.27
CA GLN A 72 15.03 -8.13 -14.85
C GLN A 72 15.84 -7.39 -15.92
N LEU A 73 16.66 -6.43 -15.49
CA LEU A 73 17.54 -5.66 -16.36
C LEU A 73 18.85 -6.46 -16.53
N SER A 74 18.95 -7.23 -17.60
CA SER A 74 20.21 -7.82 -17.99
C SER A 74 21.10 -6.79 -18.69
N GLY A 75 22.15 -6.34 -18.01
CA GLY A 75 23.21 -5.49 -18.57
C GLY A 75 23.03 -3.98 -18.32
N GLU A 76 24.08 -3.23 -18.65
CA GLU A 76 24.12 -1.77 -18.46
C GLU A 76 23.17 -1.05 -19.42
N LEU A 77 22.36 -0.16 -18.89
CA LEU A 77 21.56 0.78 -19.65
C LEU A 77 22.40 2.01 -19.98
N LEU A 78 22.75 2.18 -21.25
CA LEU A 78 23.48 3.33 -21.73
C LEU A 78 22.54 4.30 -22.47
N ARG A 79 22.74 5.61 -22.25
CA ARG A 79 22.13 6.65 -23.07
C ARG A 79 22.80 6.73 -24.44
N PRO A 80 22.20 7.42 -25.44
CA PRO A 80 22.82 7.61 -26.76
C PRO A 80 24.22 8.23 -26.72
N ASN A 81 24.54 9.01 -25.68
CA ASN A 81 25.84 9.61 -25.43
C ASN A 81 26.82 8.71 -24.64
N ASN A 82 26.54 7.41 -24.55
CA ASN A 82 27.29 6.41 -23.79
C ASN A 82 27.36 6.64 -22.26
N SER A 83 26.63 7.63 -21.72
CA SER A 83 26.54 7.77 -20.26
C SER A 83 25.67 6.67 -19.68
N LYS A 84 26.09 6.10 -18.55
CA LYS A 84 25.32 5.07 -17.84
C LYS A 84 24.03 5.66 -17.30
N VAL A 85 22.90 4.99 -17.56
CA VAL A 85 21.65 5.27 -16.87
C VAL A 85 21.75 4.56 -15.54
N MET A 86 21.65 5.29 -14.42
CA MET A 86 21.42 4.68 -13.13
C MET A 86 20.03 4.03 -13.17
N GLY A 87 20.01 2.76 -13.55
CA GLY A 87 18.84 1.91 -13.49
C GLY A 87 18.60 1.43 -12.06
N VAL A 88 17.51 0.72 -11.84
CA VAL A 88 17.31 0.00 -10.59
C VAL A 88 18.00 -1.35 -10.76
N ASP A 89 19.22 -1.42 -10.30
CA ASP A 89 20.06 -2.63 -10.20
C ASP A 89 20.37 -2.98 -8.74
N ASP A 90 19.57 -2.44 -7.84
CA ASP A 90 19.69 -2.66 -6.40
C ASP A 90 19.22 -4.07 -6.02
N ASP A 91 19.90 -4.70 -5.07
CA ASP A 91 19.63 -6.09 -4.61
C ASP A 91 18.19 -6.30 -4.14
N TRP A 92 17.54 -5.27 -3.62
CA TRP A 92 16.16 -5.34 -3.13
C TRP A 92 15.11 -5.50 -4.25
N ASP A 93 15.45 -5.25 -5.52
CA ASP A 93 14.55 -5.42 -6.68
C ASP A 93 14.91 -6.67 -7.52
N GLN A 94 15.78 -7.56 -7.02
CA GLN A 94 16.21 -8.75 -7.71
C GLN A 94 15.70 -10.03 -7.06
N PHE A 95 15.03 -10.86 -7.84
CA PHE A 95 14.52 -12.17 -7.43
C PHE A 95 15.04 -13.24 -8.38
N ASN A 96 15.47 -14.38 -7.84
CA ASN A 96 16.04 -15.47 -8.65
C ASN A 96 15.00 -16.16 -9.53
N SER A 97 13.71 -16.03 -9.21
CA SER A 97 12.63 -16.62 -9.98
C SER A 97 11.30 -15.89 -9.75
N PHE A 98 10.38 -16.02 -10.69
CA PHE A 98 9.00 -15.57 -10.50
C PHE A 98 8.31 -16.28 -9.33
N LYS A 99 8.66 -17.52 -9.02
CA LYS A 99 8.11 -18.23 -7.87
C LYS A 99 8.53 -17.59 -6.55
N GLU A 100 9.77 -17.12 -6.45
CA GLU A 100 10.27 -16.39 -5.30
C GLU A 100 9.59 -15.03 -5.17
N TYR A 101 9.44 -14.29 -6.27
CA TYR A 101 8.71 -13.04 -6.32
C TYR A 101 7.24 -13.21 -5.91
N ASP A 102 6.58 -14.28 -6.37
CA ASP A 102 5.19 -14.59 -5.98
C ASP A 102 5.07 -14.86 -4.48
N LYS A 103 6.01 -15.64 -3.91
CA LYS A 103 6.03 -15.91 -2.47
C LYS A 103 6.25 -14.64 -1.65
N PHE A 104 7.16 -13.78 -2.09
CA PHE A 104 7.37 -12.47 -1.49
C PHE A 104 6.08 -11.63 -1.53
N SER A 105 5.47 -11.56 -2.73
CA SER A 105 4.24 -10.79 -2.94
C SER A 105 3.08 -11.29 -2.07
N GLU A 106 2.90 -12.59 -1.98
CA GLU A 106 1.89 -13.21 -1.13
C GLU A 106 2.10 -12.91 0.35
N SER A 107 3.36 -12.88 0.81
CA SER A 107 3.68 -12.62 2.22
C SER A 107 3.28 -11.21 2.65
N TRP A 108 3.69 -10.17 1.92
CA TRP A 108 3.36 -8.81 2.31
C TRP A 108 1.90 -8.45 2.02
N LEU A 109 1.29 -8.98 0.95
CA LEU A 109 -0.14 -8.78 0.67
C LEU A 109 -1.02 -9.40 1.76
N SER A 110 -0.68 -10.60 2.23
CA SER A 110 -1.39 -11.24 3.36
C SER A 110 -1.27 -10.43 4.65
N ALA A 111 -0.08 -9.89 4.94
CA ALA A 111 0.11 -9.01 6.09
C ALA A 111 -0.70 -7.71 5.95
N CYS A 112 -0.75 -7.10 4.76
CA CYS A 112 -1.60 -5.95 4.47
C CYS A 112 -3.09 -6.28 4.67
N GLN A 113 -3.56 -7.41 4.13
CA GLN A 113 -4.95 -7.83 4.28
C GLN A 113 -5.36 -7.99 5.75
N ARG A 114 -4.48 -8.56 6.57
CA ARG A 114 -4.73 -8.75 8.00
C ARG A 114 -4.96 -7.43 8.72
N VAL A 115 -4.10 -6.43 8.49
CA VAL A 115 -4.16 -5.15 9.19
C VAL A 115 -5.21 -4.19 8.62
N LEU A 116 -5.62 -4.37 7.37
CA LEU A 116 -6.62 -3.53 6.71
C LEU A 116 -7.98 -3.69 7.38
N LYS A 117 -8.67 -2.58 7.70
CA LYS A 117 -10.05 -2.57 8.17
C LYS A 117 -11.00 -3.16 7.13
N LYS A 118 -12.17 -3.59 7.53
CA LYS A 118 -13.23 -4.09 6.61
C LYS A 118 -13.67 -3.03 5.60
N SER A 119 -13.63 -1.76 5.99
CA SER A 119 -13.89 -0.60 5.14
C SER A 119 -12.62 0.03 4.57
N GLY A 120 -11.45 -0.55 4.83
CA GLY A 120 -10.18 -0.03 4.37
C GLY A 120 -9.91 -0.35 2.90
N SER A 121 -8.99 0.40 2.30
CA SER A 121 -8.57 0.26 0.91
C SER A 121 -7.08 -0.02 0.80
N LEU A 122 -6.71 -0.86 -0.16
CA LEU A 122 -5.33 -1.08 -0.58
C LEU A 122 -5.13 -0.56 -2.01
N TRP A 123 -4.07 0.20 -2.20
CA TRP A 123 -3.55 0.58 -3.50
C TRP A 123 -2.19 -0.06 -3.73
N VAL A 124 -1.99 -0.65 -4.88
CA VAL A 124 -0.70 -1.19 -5.29
C VAL A 124 -0.34 -0.64 -6.65
N ILE A 125 0.84 -0.01 -6.76
CA ILE A 125 1.35 0.47 -8.04
C ILE A 125 2.38 -0.51 -8.60
N GLY A 126 2.44 -0.61 -9.93
CA GLY A 126 3.41 -1.41 -10.63
C GLY A 126 3.50 -1.09 -12.11
N SER A 127 4.54 -1.63 -12.73
CA SER A 127 4.73 -1.59 -14.18
C SER A 127 4.37 -2.94 -14.82
N TYR A 128 4.49 -3.03 -16.15
CA TYR A 128 4.27 -4.28 -16.87
C TYR A 128 5.16 -5.45 -16.41
N HIS A 129 6.22 -5.18 -15.65
CA HIS A 129 7.09 -6.25 -15.12
C HIS A 129 6.42 -7.07 -14.02
N ASN A 130 5.60 -6.42 -13.18
CA ASN A 130 5.07 -7.04 -11.97
C ASN A 130 3.55 -6.96 -11.82
N ILE A 131 2.88 -5.95 -12.40
CA ILE A 131 1.49 -5.63 -12.06
C ILE A 131 0.51 -6.78 -12.35
N PHE A 132 0.75 -7.55 -13.41
CA PHE A 132 -0.11 -8.70 -13.76
C PHE A 132 0.01 -9.83 -12.72
N ARG A 133 1.22 -10.06 -12.19
CA ARG A 133 1.44 -11.05 -11.12
C ARG A 133 0.85 -10.58 -9.81
N ILE A 134 1.05 -9.31 -9.47
CA ILE A 134 0.43 -8.68 -8.28
C ILE A 134 -1.09 -8.75 -8.38
N GLY A 135 -1.68 -8.43 -9.53
CA GLY A 135 -3.12 -8.53 -9.76
C GLY A 135 -3.67 -9.94 -9.55
N SER A 136 -2.97 -10.96 -10.07
CA SER A 136 -3.32 -12.36 -9.82
C SER A 136 -3.24 -12.70 -8.32
N LYS A 137 -2.17 -12.30 -7.64
CA LYS A 137 -2.00 -12.57 -6.20
C LYS A 137 -3.05 -11.86 -5.33
N LEU A 138 -3.44 -10.64 -5.68
CA LEU A 138 -4.54 -9.95 -5.02
C LEU A 138 -5.84 -10.75 -5.11
N GLN A 139 -6.16 -11.29 -6.29
CA GLN A 139 -7.36 -12.10 -6.50
C GLN A 139 -7.26 -13.46 -5.78
N ASP A 140 -6.11 -14.14 -5.85
CA ASP A 140 -5.87 -15.41 -5.16
C ASP A 140 -6.06 -15.28 -3.64
N LEU A 141 -5.63 -14.15 -3.05
CA LEU A 141 -5.80 -13.83 -1.63
C LEU A 141 -7.21 -13.34 -1.27
N GLY A 142 -8.08 -13.17 -2.26
CA GLY A 142 -9.46 -12.78 -2.06
C GLY A 142 -9.69 -11.28 -1.88
N PHE A 143 -8.73 -10.43 -2.22
CA PHE A 143 -8.99 -8.99 -2.33
C PHE A 143 -10.02 -8.70 -3.40
N TRP A 144 -10.86 -7.68 -3.20
CA TRP A 144 -11.85 -7.26 -4.17
C TRP A 144 -11.37 -6.05 -4.94
N ILE A 145 -10.99 -6.25 -6.21
CA ILE A 145 -10.53 -5.16 -7.08
C ILE A 145 -11.71 -4.25 -7.40
N LEU A 146 -11.56 -2.96 -7.09
CA LEU A 146 -12.56 -1.90 -7.34
C LEU A 146 -12.30 -1.19 -8.66
N ASN A 147 -11.03 -0.84 -8.93
CA ASN A 147 -10.56 -0.28 -10.20
C ASN A 147 -9.10 -0.64 -10.46
N ASP A 148 -8.73 -0.64 -11.73
CA ASP A 148 -7.39 -0.37 -12.22
C ASP A 148 -7.30 1.07 -12.69
N ILE A 149 -6.19 1.75 -12.36
CA ILE A 149 -5.94 3.13 -12.77
C ILE A 149 -4.65 3.18 -13.58
N ILE A 150 -4.71 3.79 -14.74
CA ILE A 150 -3.55 4.00 -15.61
C ILE A 150 -2.96 5.38 -15.33
N TRP A 151 -1.82 5.42 -14.65
CA TRP A 151 -1.04 6.64 -14.57
C TRP A 151 -0.27 6.86 -15.86
N ARG A 152 -0.74 7.77 -16.71
CA ARG A 152 -0.09 8.20 -17.95
C ARG A 152 0.92 9.30 -17.63
N LYS A 153 2.18 9.05 -17.95
CA LYS A 153 3.29 9.97 -17.69
C LYS A 153 3.32 11.06 -18.74
N THR A 154 3.33 12.34 -18.35
CA THR A 154 3.45 13.46 -19.31
C THR A 154 4.85 13.56 -19.92
N ASN A 155 5.87 13.06 -19.21
CA ASN A 155 7.28 13.14 -19.56
C ASN A 155 7.98 11.78 -19.44
N PRO A 156 7.49 10.73 -20.13
CA PRO A 156 8.06 9.39 -20.02
C PRO A 156 9.49 9.35 -20.54
N MET A 157 10.33 8.53 -19.92
CA MET A 157 11.70 8.32 -20.41
C MET A 157 11.66 7.54 -21.73
N PRO A 158 12.33 8.02 -22.80
CA PRO A 158 12.31 7.34 -24.08
C PRO A 158 12.99 5.96 -24.03
N ASN A 159 12.60 5.06 -24.94
CA ASN A 159 13.35 3.84 -25.17
C ASN A 159 14.59 4.16 -25.99
N PHE A 160 15.74 4.26 -25.36
CA PHE A 160 17.00 4.70 -25.98
C PHE A 160 17.48 3.84 -27.15
N ARG A 161 17.11 2.56 -27.17
CA ARG A 161 17.48 1.63 -28.27
C ARG A 161 16.46 1.63 -29.41
N GLY A 162 15.33 2.31 -29.28
CA GLY A 162 14.26 2.36 -30.29
C GLY A 162 13.66 1.00 -30.67
N ARG A 163 13.79 -0.02 -29.83
CA ARG A 163 13.34 -1.41 -30.11
C ARG A 163 12.01 -1.78 -29.48
N ARG A 164 11.44 -0.89 -28.65
CA ARG A 164 10.16 -1.05 -27.96
C ARG A 164 9.48 0.31 -27.85
N PHE A 165 8.19 0.28 -27.59
CA PHE A 165 7.45 1.50 -27.23
C PHE A 165 8.05 2.15 -25.99
N THR A 166 7.95 3.45 -25.90
CA THR A 166 8.23 4.21 -24.66
C THR A 166 7.29 3.74 -23.57
N ASN A 167 7.83 3.42 -22.38
CA ASN A 167 7.03 3.02 -21.23
C ASN A 167 6.33 4.25 -20.62
N ALA A 168 5.21 4.64 -21.20
CA ALA A 168 4.52 5.88 -20.93
C ALA A 168 3.48 5.78 -19.80
N HIS A 169 3.30 4.62 -19.16
CA HIS A 169 2.35 4.47 -18.07
C HIS A 169 2.81 3.46 -17.01
N GLU A 170 2.20 3.56 -15.85
CA GLU A 170 2.17 2.54 -14.81
C GLU A 170 0.72 2.30 -14.41
N THR A 171 0.45 1.15 -13.80
CA THR A 171 -0.89 0.77 -13.37
C THR A 171 -0.97 0.76 -11.85
N LEU A 172 -2.04 1.33 -11.30
CA LEU A 172 -2.39 1.20 -9.90
C LEU A 172 -3.62 0.29 -9.81
N ILE A 173 -3.61 -0.67 -8.88
CA ILE A 173 -4.78 -1.48 -8.55
C ILE A 173 -5.33 -0.99 -7.23
N TRP A 174 -6.60 -0.58 -7.24
CA TRP A 174 -7.35 -0.21 -6.04
C TRP A 174 -8.28 -1.35 -5.65
N CYS A 175 -8.19 -1.81 -4.40
CA CYS A 175 -9.03 -2.90 -3.92
C CYS A 175 -9.47 -2.70 -2.46
N GLY A 176 -10.62 -3.28 -2.12
CA GLY A 176 -11.07 -3.51 -0.76
C GLY A 176 -10.52 -4.81 -0.20
N LYS A 177 -10.62 -5.00 1.11
CA LYS A 177 -10.10 -6.17 1.84
C LYS A 177 -10.59 -7.53 1.30
N ASN A 178 -11.84 -7.60 0.88
CA ASN A 178 -12.47 -8.79 0.28
C ASN A 178 -13.81 -8.41 -0.38
N SER A 179 -14.49 -9.37 -0.99
CA SER A 179 -15.78 -9.17 -1.67
C SER A 179 -16.93 -8.72 -0.75
N LEU A 180 -16.80 -8.86 0.56
CA LEU A 180 -17.76 -8.40 1.55
C LEU A 180 -17.46 -6.98 2.05
N SER A 181 -16.36 -6.38 1.63
CA SER A 181 -15.96 -5.03 2.01
C SER A 181 -17.01 -4.01 1.58
N LYS A 182 -17.55 -3.30 2.57
CA LYS A 182 -18.56 -2.24 2.36
C LYS A 182 -18.11 -0.99 3.13
N GLY A 183 -18.55 0.18 2.64
CA GLY A 183 -18.29 1.43 3.32
C GLY A 183 -16.85 1.92 3.18
N TYR A 184 -16.12 1.46 2.16
CA TYR A 184 -14.84 2.06 1.81
C TYR A 184 -15.03 3.53 1.44
N THR A 185 -14.03 4.34 1.76
CA THR A 185 -14.06 5.76 1.45
C THR A 185 -13.83 5.99 -0.04
N PHE A 186 -14.69 6.79 -0.67
CA PHE A 186 -14.43 7.39 -1.98
C PHE A 186 -14.98 8.82 -2.00
N ASN A 187 -14.10 9.79 -2.07
CA ASN A 187 -14.41 11.21 -2.00
C ASN A 187 -14.79 11.75 -3.39
N TYR A 188 -15.96 11.36 -3.86
CA TYR A 188 -16.45 11.65 -5.21
C TYR A 188 -16.41 13.13 -5.58
N ASP A 189 -16.93 13.99 -4.71
CA ASP A 189 -17.01 15.44 -4.99
C ASP A 189 -15.63 16.10 -4.98
N SER A 190 -14.72 15.66 -4.10
CA SER A 190 -13.33 16.10 -4.14
C SER A 190 -12.65 15.73 -5.44
N MET A 191 -12.89 14.51 -5.94
CA MET A 191 -12.34 14.07 -7.22
C MET A 191 -12.93 14.83 -8.41
N LYS A 192 -14.22 15.16 -8.37
CA LYS A 192 -14.85 16.04 -9.38
C LYS A 192 -14.23 17.43 -9.39
N SER A 193 -13.98 18.02 -8.22
CA SER A 193 -13.36 19.33 -8.10
C SER A 193 -11.95 19.37 -8.71
N LEU A 194 -11.20 18.26 -8.59
CA LEU A 194 -9.88 18.10 -9.21
C LEU A 194 -9.94 17.80 -10.73
N ASN A 195 -11.12 17.57 -11.29
CA ASN A 195 -11.34 17.23 -12.68
C ASN A 195 -12.40 18.14 -13.35
N GLU A 196 -12.29 19.44 -13.13
CA GLU A 196 -13.12 20.49 -13.78
C GLU A 196 -14.64 20.24 -13.59
N GLY A 197 -15.05 19.68 -12.47
CA GLY A 197 -16.45 19.35 -12.16
C GLY A 197 -16.95 18.07 -12.83
N LEU A 198 -16.13 17.35 -13.56
CA LEU A 198 -16.45 16.07 -14.19
C LEU A 198 -16.02 14.89 -13.30
N GLN A 199 -16.68 13.76 -13.43
CA GLN A 199 -16.27 12.53 -12.74
C GLN A 199 -14.82 12.20 -13.09
N MET A 200 -14.00 11.93 -12.05
CA MET A 200 -12.61 11.52 -12.23
C MET A 200 -12.56 10.17 -12.98
N ARG A 201 -11.69 10.12 -13.96
CA ARG A 201 -11.48 8.93 -14.81
C ARG A 201 -10.36 8.06 -14.23
N SER A 202 -10.28 6.84 -14.70
CA SER A 202 -9.23 5.88 -14.34
C SER A 202 -7.93 6.03 -15.15
N ASP A 203 -7.81 7.05 -16.00
CA ASP A 203 -6.59 7.40 -16.75
C ASP A 203 -6.05 8.76 -16.28
N TRP A 204 -5.06 8.74 -15.40
CA TRP A 204 -4.50 9.94 -14.77
C TRP A 204 -3.28 10.45 -15.55
N LEU A 205 -3.34 11.66 -16.06
CA LEU A 205 -2.22 12.29 -16.73
C LEU A 205 -1.42 13.12 -15.71
N LEU A 206 -0.28 12.60 -15.27
CA LEU A 206 0.59 13.22 -14.25
C LEU A 206 2.06 13.08 -14.63
N PRO A 207 2.92 14.06 -14.26
CA PRO A 207 4.36 13.97 -14.52
C PRO A 207 5.03 12.89 -13.65
N LEU A 208 6.22 12.46 -14.10
CA LEU A 208 7.19 11.80 -13.24
C LEU A 208 7.73 12.80 -12.20
N CYS A 209 8.17 12.31 -11.06
CA CYS A 209 8.92 13.10 -10.09
C CYS A 209 10.22 13.62 -10.71
N THR A 210 10.33 14.96 -10.88
CA THR A 210 11.46 15.65 -11.52
C THR A 210 11.74 16.99 -10.84
N GLY A 211 12.81 17.66 -11.26
CA GLY A 211 13.12 19.01 -10.80
C GLY A 211 13.36 19.12 -9.31
N SER A 212 12.73 20.09 -8.66
CA SER A 212 12.86 20.38 -7.23
C SER A 212 12.18 19.35 -6.33
N GLU A 213 11.15 18.67 -6.83
CA GLU A 213 10.45 17.60 -6.12
C GLU A 213 11.35 16.36 -5.89
N ARG A 214 12.30 16.15 -6.82
CA ARG A 214 13.21 15.00 -6.75
C ARG A 214 14.22 15.18 -5.63
N LEU A 215 14.14 14.33 -4.61
CA LEU A 215 15.11 14.32 -3.51
C LEU A 215 16.51 13.92 -3.99
N LYS A 216 17.50 14.68 -3.55
CA LYS A 216 18.92 14.45 -3.88
C LYS A 216 19.74 14.36 -2.61
N LYS A 217 20.74 13.48 -2.63
CA LYS A 217 21.80 13.39 -1.62
C LYS A 217 23.12 13.49 -2.36
N ASP A 218 23.98 14.40 -1.96
CA ASP A 218 25.30 14.64 -2.58
C ASP A 218 25.22 14.86 -4.11
N GLY A 219 24.19 15.57 -4.58
CA GLY A 219 23.94 15.83 -6.00
C GLY A 219 23.35 14.66 -6.80
N GLN A 220 23.26 13.47 -6.21
CA GLN A 220 22.67 12.26 -6.79
C GLN A 220 21.21 12.09 -6.37
N LYS A 221 20.43 11.29 -7.12
CA LYS A 221 19.08 10.91 -6.70
C LYS A 221 19.14 10.14 -5.38
N ALA A 222 18.39 10.57 -4.36
CA ALA A 222 18.29 9.85 -3.11
C ALA A 222 17.63 8.45 -3.27
N HIS A 223 16.74 8.32 -4.25
CA HIS A 223 16.10 7.05 -4.62
C HIS A 223 15.80 7.04 -6.13
N PRO A 224 16.04 5.93 -6.85
CA PRO A 224 15.87 5.88 -8.30
C PRO A 224 14.41 6.03 -8.76
N THR A 225 13.45 5.53 -7.97
CA THR A 225 12.04 5.37 -8.35
C THR A 225 11.07 6.21 -7.51
N GLN A 226 11.50 7.37 -6.98
CA GLN A 226 10.61 8.26 -6.22
C GLN A 226 9.32 8.55 -7.01
N LYS A 227 8.17 8.32 -6.38
CA LYS A 227 6.86 8.63 -6.96
C LYS A 227 6.53 10.12 -6.78
N PRO A 228 5.80 10.75 -7.74
CA PRO A 228 5.42 12.15 -7.62
C PRO A 228 4.35 12.35 -6.53
N GLU A 229 4.46 13.46 -5.80
CA GLU A 229 3.50 13.85 -4.76
C GLU A 229 2.08 13.98 -5.31
N SER A 230 1.93 14.48 -6.54
CA SER A 230 0.63 14.60 -7.20
C SER A 230 -0.12 13.27 -7.38
N LEU A 231 0.62 12.17 -7.55
CA LEU A 231 0.04 10.83 -7.64
C LEU A 231 -0.44 10.37 -6.27
N ILE A 232 0.41 10.49 -5.25
CA ILE A 232 0.12 10.06 -3.89
C ILE A 232 -1.00 10.90 -3.28
N SER A 233 -0.97 12.23 -3.47
CA SER A 233 -2.05 13.13 -3.06
C SER A 233 -3.41 12.72 -3.63
N ARG A 234 -3.45 12.33 -4.91
CA ARG A 234 -4.69 11.88 -5.54
C ARG A 234 -5.21 10.58 -4.94
N VAL A 235 -4.34 9.62 -4.63
CA VAL A 235 -4.70 8.39 -3.93
C VAL A 235 -5.26 8.70 -2.54
N ILE A 236 -4.53 9.47 -1.74
CA ILE A 236 -4.93 9.82 -0.37
C ILE A 236 -6.24 10.60 -0.37
N LEU A 237 -6.34 11.66 -1.17
CA LEU A 237 -7.55 12.50 -1.24
C LEU A 237 -8.77 11.74 -1.76
N SER A 238 -8.59 10.73 -2.61
CA SER A 238 -9.72 9.95 -3.13
C SER A 238 -10.26 8.93 -2.13
N THR A 239 -9.41 8.33 -1.29
CA THR A 239 -9.78 7.11 -0.55
C THR A 239 -9.47 7.15 0.94
N SER A 240 -9.25 8.33 1.52
CA SER A 240 -9.10 8.51 2.97
C SER A 240 -9.83 9.76 3.48
N LYS A 241 -9.92 9.89 4.79
CA LYS A 241 -10.50 11.03 5.52
C LYS A 241 -9.50 11.54 6.54
N PRO A 242 -9.62 12.80 6.99
CA PRO A 242 -8.84 13.30 8.11
C PRO A 242 -8.95 12.39 9.34
N GLY A 243 -7.81 12.01 9.90
CA GLY A 243 -7.72 11.09 11.04
C GLY A 243 -7.65 9.59 10.69
N ASP A 244 -7.74 9.22 9.40
CA ASP A 244 -7.49 7.85 8.96
C ASP A 244 -6.02 7.47 9.11
N LEU A 245 -5.76 6.21 9.49
CA LEU A 245 -4.41 5.65 9.56
C LEU A 245 -3.99 5.14 8.17
N ILE A 246 -2.95 5.77 7.63
CA ILE A 246 -2.36 5.42 6.34
C ILE A 246 -1.03 4.72 6.56
N VAL A 247 -0.78 3.62 5.86
CA VAL A 247 0.46 2.84 5.93
C VAL A 247 1.05 2.67 4.55
N ASP A 248 2.37 2.88 4.44
CA ASP A 248 3.16 2.59 3.26
C ASP A 248 4.25 1.56 3.62
N PRO A 249 4.08 0.29 3.20
CA PRO A 249 5.04 -0.76 3.53
C PRO A 249 6.36 -0.66 2.74
N PHE A 250 6.43 0.20 1.72
CA PHE A 250 7.59 0.39 0.85
C PHE A 250 7.90 1.87 0.68
N SER A 251 8.10 2.58 1.79
CA SER A 251 8.08 4.05 1.84
C SER A 251 9.13 4.75 0.98
N GLY A 252 10.20 4.07 0.57
CA GLY A 252 11.26 4.63 -0.29
C GLY A 252 11.79 5.96 0.24
N THR A 253 11.46 7.05 -0.46
CA THR A 253 11.81 8.43 -0.05
C THR A 253 10.86 9.05 0.97
N GLY A 254 9.83 8.33 1.41
CA GLY A 254 8.83 8.85 2.35
C GLY A 254 7.79 9.78 1.72
N THR A 255 7.58 9.73 0.40
CA THR A 255 6.62 10.62 -0.29
C THR A 255 5.20 10.48 0.30
N THR A 256 4.76 9.26 0.63
CA THR A 256 3.45 9.03 1.25
C THR A 256 3.32 9.73 2.60
N ALA A 257 4.40 9.74 3.40
CA ALA A 257 4.40 10.42 4.69
C ALA A 257 4.53 11.96 4.58
N ALA A 258 5.11 12.45 3.48
CA ALA A 258 5.26 13.88 3.21
C ALA A 258 3.95 14.53 2.73
N VAL A 259 3.12 13.79 1.99
CA VAL A 259 1.80 14.21 1.47
C VAL A 259 0.72 14.14 2.56
#